data_b2f9a59a81f86a8d982edd0e7e45d472
#
_entry.id   b2f9a59a81f86a8d982edd0e7e45d472
#
_cell.length_a   1.000
_cell.length_b   1.000
_cell.length_c   1.000
_cell.angle_alpha   90.00
_cell.angle_beta   90.00
_cell.angle_gamma   90.00
#
_symmetry.space_group_name_H-M   'P 1'
#
loop_
_entity.id
_entity.type
_entity.pdbx_description
1 polymer ?
#
loop_
_entity_poly.entity_id
_entity_poly.type
_entity_poly.pdbx_seq_one_letter_code
_entity_poly.pdbx_strand_id
1 'polypeptide(L)'
;KTSSGEIFSQKKYTAAHRTLPLNTLVRVTHLSNGRSVLLRINDRCPRSGIIDLSYLAAQRILLHKTGTAKVRVEVLGNEYMELWEKQDELFEMFDRAEFNDSIRNRYLDSVIFAKGNKYEQTFLFTYYVRLATAANQNEVRTIIHQLPAEYQKLSKAVKVYNESFYYVNLGPFISKKAAEEAVAELKKRYPLAHLIKKKGD
;
A
#
# COMPACT_ATOMS: atom_id res chain seq x y z
N LYS A 1 8.92 5.73 30.02
CA LYS A 1 9.37 6.56 28.89
C LYS A 1 10.38 5.77 28.08
N THR A 2 10.37 5.95 26.78
CA THR A 2 11.38 5.43 25.85
C THR A 2 12.66 6.25 25.90
N SER A 3 13.72 5.78 25.27
CA SER A 3 15.00 6.52 25.18
C SER A 3 14.89 7.84 24.42
N SER A 4 13.85 8.03 23.58
CA SER A 4 13.55 9.31 22.96
C SER A 4 12.79 10.29 23.86
N GLY A 5 12.40 9.86 25.08
CA GLY A 5 11.60 10.65 26.02
C GLY A 5 10.08 10.52 25.87
N GLU A 6 9.62 9.83 24.85
CA GLU A 6 8.19 9.58 24.60
C GLU A 6 7.59 8.58 25.60
N ILE A 7 6.27 8.62 25.76
CA ILE A 7 5.56 7.55 26.44
C ILE A 7 5.46 6.37 25.47
N PHE A 8 5.93 5.21 25.90
CA PHE A 8 5.80 3.99 25.12
C PHE A 8 4.33 3.68 24.83
N SER A 9 4.04 3.32 23.59
CA SER A 9 2.71 2.93 23.15
C SER A 9 2.79 1.69 22.25
N GLN A 10 2.05 0.66 22.62
CA GLN A 10 1.90 -0.54 21.78
C GLN A 10 1.09 -0.28 20.48
N LYS A 11 0.36 0.85 20.41
CA LYS A 11 -0.51 1.23 19.31
C LYS A 11 0.14 2.22 18.32
N LYS A 12 1.46 2.37 18.34
CA LYS A 12 2.22 3.20 17.39
C LYS A 12 3.20 2.35 16.60
N TYR A 13 3.56 2.79 15.41
CA TYR A 13 4.58 2.14 14.58
C TYR A 13 5.97 2.58 14.99
N THR A 14 6.44 2.01 16.09
CA THR A 14 7.75 2.31 16.67
C THR A 14 8.53 1.03 16.98
N ALA A 15 9.84 1.19 17.12
CA ALA A 15 10.71 0.08 17.48
C ALA A 15 11.89 0.53 18.35
N ALA A 16 12.45 -0.42 19.10
CA ALA A 16 13.73 -0.27 19.77
C ALA A 16 14.84 -0.94 18.98
N HIS A 17 15.98 -0.27 18.87
CA HIS A 17 17.18 -0.80 18.23
C HIS A 17 18.43 -0.32 18.96
N ARG A 18 19.47 -1.17 18.99
CA ARG A 18 20.66 -0.90 19.80
C ARG A 18 21.42 0.33 19.35
N THR A 19 21.67 0.47 18.04
CA THR A 19 22.64 1.44 17.49
C THR A 19 22.06 2.44 16.50
N LEU A 20 20.92 2.13 15.83
CA LEU A 20 20.30 3.09 14.92
C LEU A 20 19.95 4.39 15.66
N PRO A 21 20.23 5.57 15.09
CA PRO A 21 19.87 6.84 15.73
C PRO A 21 18.38 6.88 16.11
N LEU A 22 18.06 7.56 17.23
CA LEU A 22 16.66 7.83 17.57
C LEU A 22 16.03 8.70 16.46
N ASN A 23 14.73 8.52 16.23
CA ASN A 23 13.96 9.12 15.16
C ASN A 23 14.32 8.64 13.74
N THR A 24 15.24 7.66 13.60
CA THR A 24 15.46 7.02 12.31
C THR A 24 14.19 6.28 11.87
N LEU A 25 13.78 6.51 10.64
CA LEU A 25 12.74 5.74 10.00
C LEU A 25 13.34 4.50 9.35
N VAL A 26 12.71 3.36 9.56
CA VAL A 26 13.11 2.08 8.97
C VAL A 26 11.92 1.37 8.36
N ARG A 27 12.17 0.65 7.27
CA ARG A 27 11.27 -0.39 6.77
C ARG A 27 11.71 -1.73 7.34
N VAL A 28 10.79 -2.43 7.96
CA VAL A 28 11.00 -3.79 8.46
C VAL A 28 10.18 -4.76 7.63
N THR A 29 10.85 -5.73 7.00
CA THR A 29 10.23 -6.75 6.16
C THR A 29 10.42 -8.13 6.81
N HIS A 30 9.34 -8.83 7.06
CA HIS A 30 9.35 -10.21 7.55
C HIS A 30 9.73 -11.15 6.40
N LEU A 31 10.86 -11.87 6.52
CA LEU A 31 11.45 -12.60 5.39
C LEU A 31 10.64 -13.80 4.91
N SER A 32 9.87 -14.46 5.79
CA SER A 32 9.12 -15.65 5.39
C SER A 32 7.76 -15.37 4.75
N ASN A 33 7.16 -14.21 5.02
CA ASN A 33 5.85 -13.85 4.45
C ASN A 33 5.88 -12.59 3.57
N GLY A 34 7.03 -11.90 3.50
CA GLY A 34 7.23 -10.71 2.69
C GLY A 34 6.53 -9.44 3.20
N ARG A 35 5.78 -9.48 4.30
CA ARG A 35 5.07 -8.32 4.84
C ARG A 35 6.04 -7.26 5.36
N SER A 36 5.73 -6.01 5.08
CA SER A 36 6.54 -4.86 5.52
C SER A 36 5.72 -3.84 6.31
N VAL A 37 6.42 -3.12 7.18
CA VAL A 37 5.87 -1.99 7.95
C VAL A 37 6.95 -0.92 8.09
N LEU A 38 6.54 0.35 8.12
CA LEU A 38 7.43 1.48 8.40
C LEU A 38 7.43 1.75 9.91
N LEU A 39 8.60 1.91 10.49
CA LEU A 39 8.79 2.10 11.92
C LEU A 39 9.75 3.25 12.20
N ARG A 40 9.45 4.03 13.22
CA ARG A 40 10.38 5.01 13.76
C ARG A 40 11.10 4.43 14.97
N ILE A 41 12.41 4.52 14.98
CA ILE A 41 13.22 4.11 16.15
C ILE A 41 13.05 5.16 17.23
N ASN A 42 12.46 4.78 18.37
CA ASN A 42 12.23 5.67 19.49
C ASN A 42 12.78 5.15 20.81
N ASP A 43 13.34 3.95 20.80
CA ASP A 43 13.89 3.34 22.02
C ASP A 43 15.17 2.56 21.76
N ARG A 44 15.83 2.13 22.85
CA ARG A 44 17.04 1.32 22.86
C ARG A 44 16.77 -0.10 23.28
N CYS A 45 17.29 -1.05 22.51
CA CYS A 45 17.30 -2.46 22.84
C CYS A 45 18.74 -2.86 23.24
N PRO A 46 18.97 -3.52 24.38
CA PRO A 46 20.32 -3.88 24.84
C PRO A 46 20.98 -4.97 23.99
N ARG A 47 20.19 -5.77 23.27
CA ARG A 47 20.66 -6.90 22.46
C ARG A 47 21.09 -6.45 21.07
N SER A 48 22.22 -6.98 20.57
CA SER A 48 22.65 -6.77 19.19
C SER A 48 21.92 -7.69 18.22
N GLY A 49 21.78 -7.24 16.96
CA GLY A 49 21.16 -8.03 15.90
C GLY A 49 19.65 -8.23 16.06
N ILE A 50 19.01 -7.45 16.93
CA ILE A 50 17.57 -7.50 17.17
C ILE A 50 16.97 -6.11 16.95
N ILE A 51 15.80 -6.08 16.39
CA ILE A 51 14.88 -4.94 16.40
C ILE A 51 13.61 -5.38 17.15
N ASP A 52 13.25 -4.63 18.19
CA ASP A 52 12.10 -4.93 19.03
C ASP A 52 10.94 -4.02 18.64
N LEU A 53 9.84 -4.63 18.21
CA LEU A 53 8.72 -3.94 17.56
C LEU A 53 7.60 -3.67 18.57
N SER A 54 6.92 -2.54 18.43
CA SER A 54 5.62 -2.36 19.10
C SER A 54 4.63 -3.45 18.68
N TYR A 55 3.62 -3.71 19.50
CA TYR A 55 2.62 -4.75 19.23
C TYR A 55 1.89 -4.53 17.90
N LEU A 56 1.45 -3.29 17.63
CA LEU A 56 0.79 -2.93 16.36
C LEU A 56 1.69 -3.24 15.14
N ALA A 57 2.96 -2.88 15.22
CA ALA A 57 3.94 -3.17 14.17
C ALA A 57 4.12 -4.67 13.94
N ALA A 58 4.28 -5.43 15.04
CA ALA A 58 4.39 -6.89 14.99
C ALA A 58 3.13 -7.55 14.40
N GLN A 59 1.96 -6.99 14.70
CA GLN A 59 0.67 -7.44 14.14
C GLN A 59 0.62 -7.26 12.63
N ARG A 60 1.05 -6.11 12.11
CA ARG A 60 1.01 -5.80 10.68
C ARG A 60 1.84 -6.76 9.82
N ILE A 61 2.94 -7.27 10.36
CA ILE A 61 3.78 -8.26 9.66
C ILE A 61 3.57 -9.70 10.14
N LEU A 62 2.48 -9.96 10.90
CA LEU A 62 2.11 -11.26 11.50
C LEU A 62 3.17 -11.85 12.45
N LEU A 63 4.08 -11.04 12.97
CA LEU A 63 5.11 -11.47 13.91
C LEU A 63 4.52 -11.83 15.29
N HIS A 64 3.39 -11.21 15.66
CA HIS A 64 2.71 -11.45 16.94
C HIS A 64 2.29 -12.92 17.16
N LYS A 65 2.16 -13.71 16.08
CA LYS A 65 1.80 -15.14 16.15
C LYS A 65 2.98 -16.03 16.53
N THR A 66 4.19 -15.63 16.16
CA THR A 66 5.43 -16.42 16.35
C THR A 66 6.35 -15.85 17.43
N GLY A 67 6.13 -14.59 17.82
CA GLY A 67 6.95 -13.84 18.78
C GLY A 67 8.29 -13.39 18.23
N THR A 68 8.95 -14.17 17.39
CA THR A 68 10.24 -13.85 16.76
C THR A 68 10.30 -14.31 15.32
N ALA A 69 11.02 -13.59 14.47
CA ALA A 69 11.27 -13.99 13.09
C ALA A 69 12.52 -13.31 12.52
N LYS A 70 13.01 -13.82 11.40
CA LYS A 70 14.04 -13.14 10.59
C LYS A 70 13.39 -12.01 9.82
N VAL A 71 13.94 -10.81 9.96
CA VAL A 71 13.49 -9.61 9.27
C VAL A 71 14.63 -8.93 8.52
N ARG A 72 14.31 -8.21 7.46
CA ARG A 72 15.19 -7.24 6.84
C ARG A 72 14.85 -5.87 7.39
N VAL A 73 15.88 -5.09 7.74
CA VAL A 73 15.75 -3.71 8.20
C VAL A 73 16.44 -2.80 7.18
N GLU A 74 15.70 -1.87 6.62
CA GLU A 74 16.17 -0.90 5.63
C GLU A 74 16.00 0.50 6.21
N VAL A 75 17.07 1.27 6.30
CA VAL A 75 17.01 2.66 6.79
C VAL A 75 16.46 3.56 5.69
N LEU A 76 15.50 4.39 6.05
CA LEU A 76 14.86 5.35 5.17
C LEU A 76 15.21 6.78 5.61
N GLY A 77 15.15 7.72 4.65
CA GLY A 77 15.31 9.14 4.93
C GLY A 77 14.08 9.78 5.56
N ASN A 78 14.22 11.02 6.02
CA ASN A 78 13.12 11.78 6.63
C ASN A 78 12.00 12.13 5.64
N GLU A 79 12.27 12.09 4.35
CA GLU A 79 11.28 12.28 3.28
C GLU A 79 10.14 11.26 3.31
N TYR A 80 10.31 10.15 4.06
CA TYR A 80 9.28 9.11 4.23
C TYR A 80 8.44 9.27 5.49
N MET A 81 8.66 10.34 6.29
CA MET A 81 7.93 10.54 7.56
C MET A 81 6.42 10.67 7.32
N GLU A 82 6.00 11.41 6.30
CA GLU A 82 4.59 11.53 5.94
C GLU A 82 3.95 10.18 5.60
N LEU A 83 4.69 9.31 4.89
CA LEU A 83 4.22 7.96 4.59
C LEU A 83 4.10 7.11 5.86
N TRP A 84 5.02 7.26 6.81
CA TRP A 84 4.95 6.59 8.09
C TRP A 84 3.74 7.07 8.92
N GLU A 85 3.46 8.37 8.92
CA GLU A 85 2.30 8.94 9.63
C GLU A 85 0.96 8.48 9.05
N LYS A 86 0.88 8.36 7.73
CA LYS A 86 -0.34 7.97 7.01
C LYS A 86 -0.47 6.46 6.76
N GLN A 87 0.47 5.64 7.22
CA GLN A 87 0.44 4.21 6.90
C GLN A 87 -0.78 3.46 7.47
N ASP A 88 -1.39 3.95 8.57
CA ASP A 88 -2.63 3.37 9.09
C ASP A 88 -3.78 3.52 8.11
N GLU A 89 -3.96 4.70 7.52
CA GLU A 89 -4.96 4.95 6.48
C GLU A 89 -4.74 4.03 5.26
N LEU A 90 -3.47 3.85 4.89
CA LEU A 90 -3.09 2.95 3.80
C LEU A 90 -3.41 1.49 4.15
N PHE A 91 -3.09 1.04 5.35
CA PHE A 91 -3.40 -0.32 5.78
C PHE A 91 -4.91 -0.57 5.85
N GLU A 92 -5.69 0.38 6.37
CA GLU A 92 -7.15 0.29 6.36
C GLU A 92 -7.72 0.21 4.94
N MET A 93 -7.18 1.01 4.03
CA MET A 93 -7.58 0.97 2.62
C MET A 93 -7.30 -0.41 2.00
N PHE A 94 -6.13 -0.99 2.27
CA PHE A 94 -5.76 -2.32 1.79
C PHE A 94 -6.58 -3.44 2.43
N ASP A 95 -6.85 -3.33 3.73
CA ASP A 95 -7.65 -4.31 4.46
C ASP A 95 -9.12 -4.28 3.99
N ARG A 96 -9.70 -3.09 3.74
CA ARG A 96 -11.05 -2.95 3.15
C ARG A 96 -11.15 -3.50 1.73
N ALA A 97 -10.10 -3.37 0.94
CA ALA A 97 -10.03 -3.88 -0.43
C ALA A 97 -9.61 -5.35 -0.50
N GLU A 98 -9.35 -6.01 0.63
CA GLU A 98 -8.84 -7.38 0.73
C GLU A 98 -7.60 -7.63 -0.17
N PHE A 99 -6.77 -6.61 -0.35
CA PHE A 99 -5.56 -6.75 -1.12
C PHE A 99 -4.61 -7.75 -0.44
N ASN A 100 -4.04 -8.62 -1.24
CA ASN A 100 -3.01 -9.53 -0.75
C ASN A 100 -1.71 -8.76 -0.40
N ASP A 101 -0.88 -9.38 0.42
CA ASP A 101 0.36 -8.77 0.91
C ASP A 101 1.35 -8.41 -0.20
N SER A 102 1.31 -9.12 -1.33
CA SER A 102 2.15 -8.83 -2.50
C SER A 102 1.82 -7.46 -3.12
N ILE A 103 0.54 -7.10 -3.20
CA ILE A 103 0.10 -5.80 -3.72
C ILE A 103 0.47 -4.69 -2.73
N ARG A 104 0.26 -4.93 -1.44
CA ARG A 104 0.65 -4.01 -0.36
C ARG A 104 2.14 -3.70 -0.38
N ASN A 105 2.98 -4.71 -0.49
CA ASN A 105 4.43 -4.53 -0.52
C ASN A 105 4.90 -3.82 -1.78
N ARG A 106 4.35 -4.17 -2.95
CA ARG A 106 4.64 -3.45 -4.21
C ARG A 106 4.29 -1.97 -4.13
N TYR A 107 3.25 -1.62 -3.38
CA TYR A 107 2.91 -0.22 -3.15
C TYR A 107 3.97 0.48 -2.31
N LEU A 108 4.30 -0.07 -1.15
CA LEU A 108 5.36 0.48 -0.32
C LEU A 108 6.66 0.60 -1.10
N ASP A 109 7.02 -0.41 -1.91
CA ASP A 109 8.18 -0.37 -2.81
C ASP A 109 8.09 0.78 -3.81
N SER A 110 6.94 0.96 -4.46
CA SER A 110 6.77 2.00 -5.48
C SER A 110 6.86 3.42 -4.89
N VAL A 111 6.28 3.62 -3.70
CA VAL A 111 6.32 4.94 -3.02
C VAL A 111 7.72 5.23 -2.49
N ILE A 112 8.40 4.22 -1.90
CA ILE A 112 9.77 4.36 -1.42
C ILE A 112 10.70 4.66 -2.60
N PHE A 113 10.58 3.91 -3.71
CA PHE A 113 11.36 4.14 -4.91
C PHE A 113 11.12 5.51 -5.53
N ALA A 114 9.87 5.94 -5.61
CA ALA A 114 9.50 7.25 -6.17
C ALA A 114 10.09 8.43 -5.37
N LYS A 115 10.11 8.34 -4.03
CA LYS A 115 10.69 9.38 -3.18
C LYS A 115 12.22 9.38 -3.16
N GLY A 116 12.87 8.22 -3.37
CA GLY A 116 14.33 8.08 -3.41
C GLY A 116 14.99 8.63 -4.67
N ASN A 117 14.26 8.79 -5.76
CA ASN A 117 14.75 9.40 -6.99
C ASN A 117 14.60 10.92 -6.95
N LYS A 118 15.67 11.62 -6.63
CA LYS A 118 15.75 13.10 -6.54
C LYS A 118 15.40 13.86 -7.83
N TYR A 119 15.10 13.19 -8.95
CA TYR A 119 14.95 13.82 -10.27
C TYR A 119 13.56 13.72 -10.89
N GLU A 120 12.60 13.04 -10.26
CA GLU A 120 11.21 13.18 -10.68
C GLU A 120 10.37 13.63 -9.49
N GLN A 121 9.85 14.85 -9.57
CA GLN A 121 8.62 15.21 -8.87
C GLN A 121 7.54 14.28 -9.42
N THR A 122 7.57 13.04 -8.99
CA THR A 122 6.55 12.06 -9.37
C THR A 122 5.32 12.45 -8.57
N PHE A 123 4.49 13.27 -9.17
CA PHE A 123 3.11 13.40 -8.77
C PHE A 123 2.59 11.97 -8.55
N LEU A 124 2.03 11.68 -7.40
CA LEU A 124 1.36 10.43 -7.13
C LEU A 124 0.25 10.28 -8.16
N PHE A 125 0.55 9.58 -9.24
CA PHE A 125 -0.45 9.27 -10.22
C PHE A 125 -1.23 8.06 -9.74
N THR A 126 -2.52 8.20 -9.73
CA THR A 126 -3.43 7.10 -9.51
C THR A 126 -3.79 6.52 -10.87
N TYR A 127 -3.60 5.23 -11.04
CA TYR A 127 -3.92 4.53 -12.26
C TYR A 127 -5.26 3.82 -12.12
N TYR A 128 -6.04 3.89 -13.18
CA TYR A 128 -7.30 3.17 -13.30
C TYR A 128 -7.31 2.41 -14.62
N VAL A 129 -8.03 1.32 -14.65
CA VAL A 129 -8.34 0.62 -15.89
C VAL A 129 -9.79 0.91 -16.24
N ARG A 130 -10.04 1.57 -17.36
CA ARG A 130 -11.39 1.68 -17.91
C ARG A 130 -11.70 0.40 -18.63
N LEU A 131 -12.70 -0.33 -18.15
CA LEU A 131 -13.11 -1.61 -18.73
C LEU A 131 -14.07 -1.43 -19.89
N ALA A 132 -15.13 -0.67 -19.65
CA ALA A 132 -16.23 -0.54 -20.55
C ALA A 132 -17.05 0.72 -20.26
N THR A 133 -17.93 1.05 -21.18
CA THR A 133 -19.07 1.95 -20.97
C THR A 133 -20.33 1.13 -20.77
N ALA A 134 -21.25 1.60 -19.93
CA ALA A 134 -22.52 1.00 -19.65
C ALA A 134 -23.64 2.03 -19.78
N ALA A 135 -24.72 1.69 -20.45
CA ALA A 135 -25.83 2.62 -20.70
C ALA A 135 -26.65 2.88 -19.42
N ASN A 136 -26.67 1.95 -18.47
CA ASN A 136 -27.45 2.06 -17.24
C ASN A 136 -26.78 1.29 -16.07
N GLN A 137 -27.33 1.47 -14.87
CA GLN A 137 -26.82 0.80 -13.68
C GLN A 137 -26.96 -0.73 -13.70
N ASN A 138 -27.94 -1.29 -14.39
CA ASN A 138 -28.08 -2.75 -14.47
C ASN A 138 -26.95 -3.35 -15.30
N GLU A 139 -26.59 -2.69 -16.41
CA GLU A 139 -25.45 -3.10 -17.21
C GLU A 139 -24.12 -2.96 -16.45
N VAL A 140 -23.96 -1.90 -15.65
CA VAL A 140 -22.83 -1.77 -14.72
C VAL A 140 -22.73 -2.97 -13.79
N ARG A 141 -23.85 -3.35 -13.15
CA ARG A 141 -23.87 -4.52 -12.25
C ARG A 141 -23.50 -5.82 -12.97
N THR A 142 -24.01 -6.00 -14.18
CA THR A 142 -23.70 -7.17 -15.00
C THR A 142 -22.20 -7.25 -15.30
N ILE A 143 -21.59 -6.13 -15.74
CA ILE A 143 -20.16 -6.05 -16.02
C ILE A 143 -19.36 -6.40 -14.76
N ILE A 144 -19.69 -5.79 -13.62
CA ILE A 144 -18.99 -6.03 -12.35
C ILE A 144 -19.11 -7.48 -11.90
N HIS A 145 -20.30 -8.06 -11.96
CA HIS A 145 -20.52 -9.46 -11.57
C HIS A 145 -19.76 -10.47 -12.43
N GLN A 146 -19.46 -10.10 -13.66
CA GLN A 146 -18.71 -10.95 -14.57
C GLN A 146 -17.19 -10.86 -14.40
N LEU A 147 -16.69 -9.94 -13.60
CA LEU A 147 -15.27 -9.82 -13.30
C LEU A 147 -14.80 -10.93 -12.36
N PRO A 148 -13.52 -11.31 -12.41
CA PRO A 148 -12.90 -12.08 -11.33
C PRO A 148 -13.14 -11.42 -9.96
N ALA A 149 -13.32 -12.22 -8.91
CA ALA A 149 -13.70 -11.72 -7.58
C ALA A 149 -12.75 -10.64 -7.03
N GLU A 150 -11.49 -10.73 -7.37
CA GLU A 150 -10.45 -9.75 -7.02
C GLU A 150 -10.67 -8.36 -7.64
N TYR A 151 -11.23 -8.31 -8.86
CA TYR A 151 -11.53 -7.06 -9.56
C TYR A 151 -12.91 -6.50 -9.23
N GLN A 152 -13.86 -7.34 -8.80
CA GLN A 152 -15.19 -6.87 -8.42
C GLN A 152 -15.15 -5.80 -7.33
N LYS A 153 -14.30 -6.00 -6.32
CA LYS A 153 -14.12 -5.07 -5.20
C LYS A 153 -13.41 -3.78 -5.59
N LEU A 154 -12.61 -3.82 -6.65
CA LEU A 154 -11.89 -2.67 -7.21
C LEU A 154 -12.72 -1.87 -8.20
N SER A 155 -13.87 -2.40 -8.61
CA SER A 155 -14.68 -1.78 -9.65
C SER A 155 -15.50 -0.62 -9.11
N LYS A 156 -15.53 0.47 -9.89
CA LYS A 156 -16.32 1.66 -9.59
C LYS A 156 -16.99 2.18 -10.85
N ALA A 157 -18.29 2.38 -10.76
CA ALA A 157 -19.01 3.10 -11.81
C ALA A 157 -18.88 4.61 -11.62
N VAL A 158 -18.55 5.30 -12.69
CA VAL A 158 -18.48 6.77 -12.70
C VAL A 158 -19.47 7.26 -13.74
N LYS A 159 -20.52 7.95 -13.27
CA LYS A 159 -21.46 8.61 -14.17
C LYS A 159 -20.76 9.74 -14.91
N VAL A 160 -20.91 9.80 -16.22
CA VAL A 160 -20.36 10.89 -17.01
C VAL A 160 -21.31 12.08 -16.94
N TYR A 161 -20.78 13.23 -16.55
CA TYR A 161 -21.57 14.46 -16.43
C TYR A 161 -22.13 14.85 -17.81
N ASN A 162 -23.43 15.17 -17.88
CA ASN A 162 -24.19 15.45 -19.12
C ASN A 162 -24.33 14.33 -20.14
N GLU A 163 -23.98 13.09 -19.77
CA GLU A 163 -24.11 11.92 -20.64
C GLU A 163 -25.05 10.86 -20.04
N SER A 164 -25.66 10.05 -20.90
CA SER A 164 -26.60 9.00 -20.48
C SER A 164 -25.91 7.67 -20.17
N PHE A 165 -24.59 7.67 -19.95
CA PHE A 165 -23.85 6.42 -19.74
C PHE A 165 -22.88 6.51 -18.56
N TYR A 166 -22.35 5.35 -18.16
CA TYR A 166 -21.40 5.17 -17.07
C TYR A 166 -20.10 4.61 -17.61
N TYR A 167 -18.98 5.05 -17.04
CA TYR A 167 -17.72 4.33 -17.15
C TYR A 167 -17.59 3.31 -16.04
N VAL A 168 -17.23 2.08 -16.38
CA VAL A 168 -16.84 1.06 -15.41
C VAL A 168 -15.32 1.07 -15.33
N ASN A 169 -14.80 1.55 -14.22
CA ASN A 169 -13.37 1.65 -13.97
C ASN A 169 -12.98 0.67 -12.87
N LEU A 170 -11.78 0.09 -12.98
CA LEU A 170 -11.11 -0.64 -11.90
C LEU A 170 -10.03 0.25 -11.27
N GLY A 171 -9.83 0.11 -10.01
CA GLY A 171 -8.80 0.82 -9.26
C GLY A 171 -9.36 1.61 -8.07
N PRO A 172 -8.49 2.34 -7.39
CA PRO A 172 -7.16 2.77 -7.84
C PRO A 172 -6.13 1.67 -7.91
N PHE A 173 -5.32 1.65 -8.97
CA PHE A 173 -4.08 0.89 -9.02
C PHE A 173 -2.93 1.81 -8.62
N ILE A 174 -2.03 1.30 -7.84
CA ILE A 174 -0.99 2.05 -7.17
C ILE A 174 0.27 2.13 -8.04
N SER A 175 0.43 1.21 -8.97
CA SER A 175 1.51 1.25 -9.95
C SER A 175 0.96 1.13 -11.36
N LYS A 176 1.64 1.81 -12.29
CA LYS A 176 1.36 1.69 -13.72
C LYS A 176 1.43 0.24 -14.17
N LYS A 177 2.43 -0.50 -13.69
CA LYS A 177 2.65 -1.90 -14.03
C LYS A 177 1.47 -2.79 -13.62
N ALA A 178 0.97 -2.65 -12.38
CA ALA A 178 -0.19 -3.42 -11.92
C ALA A 178 -1.46 -3.11 -12.75
N ALA A 179 -1.66 -1.85 -13.14
CA ALA A 179 -2.76 -1.48 -14.00
C ALA A 179 -2.58 -2.03 -15.44
N GLU A 180 -1.36 -2.04 -15.98
CA GLU A 180 -1.05 -2.62 -17.28
C GLU A 180 -1.25 -4.14 -17.31
N GLU A 181 -0.87 -4.83 -16.23
CA GLU A 181 -1.11 -6.26 -16.05
C GLU A 181 -2.62 -6.57 -16.04
N ALA A 182 -3.41 -5.80 -15.28
CA ALA A 182 -4.86 -5.92 -15.27
C ALA A 182 -5.49 -5.63 -16.65
N VAL A 183 -4.98 -4.64 -17.40
CA VAL A 183 -5.40 -4.39 -18.78
C VAL A 183 -5.12 -5.61 -19.66
N ALA A 184 -3.91 -6.18 -19.57
CA ALA A 184 -3.50 -7.32 -20.40
C ALA A 184 -4.36 -8.56 -20.15
N GLU A 185 -4.67 -8.83 -18.88
CA GLU A 185 -5.54 -9.94 -18.48
C GLU A 185 -6.98 -9.73 -18.97
N LEU A 186 -7.54 -8.54 -18.71
CA LEU A 186 -8.94 -8.26 -18.97
C LEU A 186 -9.26 -7.95 -20.43
N LYS A 187 -8.27 -7.59 -21.25
CA LYS A 187 -8.46 -7.32 -22.69
C LYS A 187 -9.07 -8.48 -23.46
N LYS A 188 -8.84 -9.72 -23.02
CA LYS A 188 -9.46 -10.90 -23.65
C LYS A 188 -10.99 -10.86 -23.58
N ARG A 189 -11.53 -10.29 -22.51
CA ARG A 189 -12.97 -10.18 -22.28
C ARG A 189 -13.53 -8.78 -22.56
N TYR A 190 -12.70 -7.77 -22.34
CA TYR A 190 -13.02 -6.35 -22.54
C TYR A 190 -12.00 -5.74 -23.51
N PRO A 191 -12.16 -5.91 -24.83
CA PRO A 191 -11.16 -5.49 -25.83
C PRO A 191 -10.82 -4.00 -25.78
N LEU A 192 -11.75 -3.17 -25.31
CA LEU A 192 -11.58 -1.72 -25.15
C LEU A 192 -10.94 -1.31 -23.82
N ALA A 193 -10.58 -2.28 -22.95
CA ALA A 193 -9.92 -1.98 -21.69
C ALA A 193 -8.61 -1.23 -21.93
N HIS A 194 -8.43 -0.11 -21.22
CA HIS A 194 -7.24 0.73 -21.34
C HIS A 194 -6.89 1.42 -20.02
N LEU A 195 -5.63 1.79 -19.90
CA LEU A 195 -5.09 2.50 -18.76
C LEU A 195 -5.57 3.96 -18.73
N ILE A 196 -6.01 4.42 -17.57
CA ILE A 196 -6.25 5.83 -17.27
C ILE A 196 -5.29 6.26 -16.18
N LYS A 197 -4.60 7.37 -16.45
CA LYS A 197 -3.72 8.03 -15.49
C LYS A 197 -4.44 9.28 -14.98
N LYS A 198 -4.69 9.35 -13.67
CA LYS A 198 -5.16 10.57 -13.03
C LYS A 198 -4.02 11.18 -12.23
N LYS A 199 -3.86 12.50 -12.35
CA LYS A 199 -2.99 13.27 -11.49
C LYS A 199 -3.66 13.33 -10.11
N GLY A 200 -2.94 13.02 -9.02
CA GLY A 200 -3.43 13.27 -7.67
C GLY A 200 -3.63 14.77 -7.47
N ASP A 201 -4.73 15.11 -6.86
CA ASP A 201 -4.99 16.47 -6.40
C ASP A 201 -4.06 16.82 -5.24
#